data_6896dbc5aee6245c844261211d63db80
#
_entry.id   6896dbc5aee6245c844261211d63db80
#
_cell.length_a   1.000
_cell.length_b   1.000
_cell.length_c   1.000
_cell.angle_alpha   90.00
_cell.angle_beta   90.00
_cell.angle_gamma   90.00
#
_symmetry.space_group_name_H-M   'P 1'
#
loop_
_entity.id
_entity.type
_entity.pdbx_description
1 polymer ?
#
loop_
_entity_poly.entity_id
_entity_poly.type
_entity_poly.pdbx_seq_one_letter_code
_entity_poly.pdbx_strand_id
1 'polypeptide(L)'
;MELANKEWKEFVIGKTFDIYSTSSGIDKNKLINFEGNIPYITRTDKHNGYDMFVGTQVSKYKTDKNNVITIGLDTQTIFYQKSFFYTGQNIQILDFKELNKYNALFLIPLLKKQMTKFNWGGNGATLTRLKKTKILLPVNSKGEPDYVFMESYMKQKEKELLKQYEKQVSEFENVVPLSEKEWSGFEIGQLFNKISAGKSKGLNHLTSVTKGGINYLGATNLNNGVLAYVKKVEQMIHKGNSICFIRNGEGSMGFSVYKAEDFIATSDISVGYADFLNKYVGLFITTVADKVRGKYNFGYKRNETRLKKEKLLLPINSQSKPDFVYMENYMRALESEKIKQYLEYKKWNTHD
;
A
#
# COMPACT_ATOMS: atom_id res chain seq x y z
N MET A 1 23.29 11.63 0.37
CA MET A 1 22.54 12.74 1.03
C MET A 1 21.74 12.18 2.18
N GLU A 2 21.80 12.76 3.36
CA GLU A 2 21.07 12.28 4.53
C GLU A 2 20.13 13.36 5.06
N LEU A 3 18.89 12.97 5.38
CA LEU A 3 17.88 13.88 5.92
C LEU A 3 18.28 14.43 7.31
N ALA A 4 19.04 13.65 8.08
CA ALA A 4 19.50 14.02 9.43
C ALA A 4 20.45 15.24 9.42
N ASN A 5 21.15 15.47 8.31
CA ASN A 5 22.15 16.53 8.18
C ASN A 5 21.57 17.84 7.62
N LYS A 6 20.24 17.91 7.44
CA LYS A 6 19.56 19.12 6.95
C LYS A 6 18.91 19.89 8.08
N GLU A 7 18.96 21.19 7.99
CA GLU A 7 18.12 22.09 8.78
C GLU A 7 16.69 22.05 8.24
N TRP A 8 15.71 22.03 9.14
CA TRP A 8 14.28 21.98 8.83
C TRP A 8 13.57 23.15 9.49
N LYS A 9 12.68 23.81 8.74
CA LYS A 9 11.84 24.91 9.25
C LYS A 9 10.36 24.66 8.95
N GLU A 10 9.51 25.28 9.74
CA GLU A 10 8.05 25.29 9.52
C GLU A 10 7.65 26.34 8.49
N PHE A 11 6.84 25.92 7.53
CA PHE A 11 6.25 26.78 6.50
C PHE A 11 4.73 26.66 6.52
N VAL A 12 4.03 27.77 6.26
CA VAL A 12 2.58 27.80 6.12
C VAL A 12 2.23 27.43 4.68
N ILE A 13 1.48 26.34 4.46
CA ILE A 13 1.20 25.79 3.13
C ILE A 13 0.71 26.86 2.14
N GLY A 14 -0.29 27.65 2.49
CA GLY A 14 -0.85 28.68 1.60
C GLY A 14 -0.01 29.93 1.42
N LYS A 15 1.15 30.05 2.12
CA LYS A 15 2.15 31.10 1.87
C LYS A 15 3.33 30.60 1.03
N THR A 16 3.51 29.28 0.98
CA THR A 16 4.64 28.60 0.33
C THR A 16 4.24 28.01 -1.01
N PHE A 17 3.00 27.58 -1.13
CA PHE A 17 2.46 26.92 -2.32
C PHE A 17 1.16 27.59 -2.75
N ASP A 18 0.89 27.57 -4.04
CA ASP A 18 -0.42 27.88 -4.58
C ASP A 18 -1.35 26.69 -4.31
N ILE A 19 -2.43 26.92 -3.59
CA ILE A 19 -3.43 25.89 -3.31
C ILE A 19 -4.83 26.41 -3.62
N TYR A 20 -5.56 25.69 -4.47
CA TYR A 20 -6.86 26.09 -5.02
C TYR A 20 -7.75 24.89 -5.31
N SER A 21 -9.04 25.14 -5.49
CA SER A 21 -10.00 24.09 -5.86
C SER A 21 -9.83 23.69 -7.34
N THR A 22 -10.11 22.43 -7.65
CA THR A 22 -10.14 21.94 -9.03
C THR A 22 -11.01 22.80 -9.96
N SER A 23 -10.63 22.88 -11.21
CA SER A 23 -11.37 23.59 -12.27
C SER A 23 -12.57 22.79 -12.82
N SER A 24 -12.63 21.48 -12.59
CA SER A 24 -13.69 20.61 -13.09
C SER A 24 -14.73 20.21 -12.05
N GLY A 25 -14.40 19.46 -11.03
CA GLY A 25 -15.31 19.06 -9.96
C GLY A 25 -16.56 18.34 -10.43
N ILE A 26 -16.45 17.42 -11.41
CA ILE A 26 -17.58 16.78 -12.09
C ILE A 26 -18.06 15.60 -11.26
N ASP A 27 -19.37 15.50 -10.99
CA ASP A 27 -19.95 14.26 -10.48
C ASP A 27 -19.86 13.17 -11.57
N LYS A 28 -19.52 11.96 -11.16
CA LYS A 28 -19.35 10.83 -12.10
C LYS A 28 -20.58 10.58 -12.98
N ASN A 29 -21.76 10.76 -12.43
CA ASN A 29 -23.03 10.62 -13.15
C ASN A 29 -23.33 11.76 -14.16
N LYS A 30 -22.53 12.83 -14.15
CA LYS A 30 -22.61 13.96 -15.09
C LYS A 30 -21.55 13.91 -16.19
N LEU A 31 -20.72 12.89 -16.21
CA LEU A 31 -19.82 12.62 -17.31
C LEU A 31 -20.64 12.23 -18.54
N ILE A 32 -20.31 12.80 -19.70
CA ILE A 32 -21.06 12.58 -20.94
C ILE A 32 -20.24 11.88 -22.03
N ASN A 33 -18.92 11.97 -21.97
CA ASN A 33 -18.02 11.36 -22.94
C ASN A 33 -17.06 10.42 -22.22
N PHE A 34 -17.26 9.12 -22.42
CA PHE A 34 -16.49 8.05 -21.79
C PHE A 34 -15.38 7.48 -22.68
N GLU A 35 -15.31 7.94 -23.96
CA GLU A 35 -14.27 7.51 -24.90
C GLU A 35 -13.17 8.57 -24.96
N GLY A 36 -11.98 8.22 -24.52
CA GLY A 36 -10.83 9.12 -24.55
C GLY A 36 -9.70 8.71 -23.62
N ASN A 37 -8.69 9.57 -23.53
CA ASN A 37 -7.46 9.31 -22.81
C ASN A 37 -7.17 10.35 -21.70
N ILE A 38 -8.14 11.20 -21.36
CA ILE A 38 -7.99 12.19 -20.29
C ILE A 38 -8.33 11.52 -18.96
N PRO A 39 -7.40 11.47 -17.98
CA PRO A 39 -7.68 10.90 -16.68
C PRO A 39 -8.82 11.62 -15.96
N TYR A 40 -9.71 10.87 -15.34
CA TYR A 40 -10.68 11.35 -14.37
C TYR A 40 -10.25 10.94 -12.97
N ILE A 41 -9.85 11.93 -12.17
CA ILE A 41 -9.30 11.75 -10.82
C ILE A 41 -10.41 11.87 -9.80
N THR A 42 -10.47 10.91 -8.87
CA THR A 42 -11.40 10.94 -7.75
C THR A 42 -10.67 10.89 -6.41
N ARG A 43 -11.41 10.82 -5.33
CA ARG A 43 -10.86 10.71 -3.97
C ARG A 43 -10.50 9.26 -3.60
N THR A 44 -10.42 8.35 -4.58
CA THR A 44 -9.97 6.97 -4.32
C THR A 44 -8.51 6.96 -3.87
N ASP A 45 -8.17 6.06 -2.98
CA ASP A 45 -6.79 5.79 -2.54
C ASP A 45 -6.02 4.83 -3.47
N LYS A 46 -6.73 4.30 -4.50
CA LYS A 46 -6.19 3.35 -5.47
C LYS A 46 -5.71 4.06 -6.73
N HIS A 47 -4.80 3.41 -7.46
CA HIS A 47 -4.36 3.81 -8.80
C HIS A 47 -3.98 5.29 -8.92
N ASN A 48 -3.32 5.87 -7.92
CA ASN A 48 -2.93 7.29 -7.92
C ASN A 48 -4.11 8.27 -8.07
N GLY A 49 -5.30 7.88 -7.57
CA GLY A 49 -6.53 8.65 -7.69
C GLY A 49 -7.29 8.45 -9.01
N TYR A 50 -6.74 7.69 -9.96
CA TYR A 50 -7.39 7.41 -11.24
C TYR A 50 -8.60 6.49 -11.04
N ASP A 51 -9.76 6.93 -11.54
CA ASP A 51 -10.99 6.12 -11.57
C ASP A 51 -11.22 5.54 -12.99
N MET A 52 -11.10 6.38 -14.02
CA MET A 52 -11.25 6.00 -15.42
C MET A 52 -10.57 7.00 -16.35
N PHE A 53 -10.54 6.71 -17.63
CA PHE A 53 -10.22 7.67 -18.68
C PHE A 53 -11.50 8.12 -19.37
N VAL A 54 -11.54 9.39 -19.78
CA VAL A 54 -12.70 10.02 -20.42
C VAL A 54 -12.26 10.88 -21.59
N GLY A 55 -13.19 11.20 -22.48
CA GLY A 55 -13.00 12.21 -23.54
C GLY A 55 -13.25 13.63 -23.03
N THR A 56 -13.20 14.59 -23.94
CA THR A 56 -13.49 16.00 -23.63
C THR A 56 -14.92 16.15 -23.15
N GLN A 57 -15.09 16.81 -22.01
CA GLN A 57 -16.38 17.08 -21.40
C GLN A 57 -16.96 18.42 -21.88
N VAL A 58 -18.19 18.77 -21.45
CA VAL A 58 -18.82 20.06 -21.82
C VAL A 58 -17.93 21.25 -21.42
N SER A 59 -17.99 22.32 -22.21
CA SER A 59 -17.09 23.48 -22.14
C SER A 59 -17.03 24.21 -20.79
N LYS A 60 -18.05 24.07 -19.95
CA LYS A 60 -18.04 24.62 -18.58
C LYS A 60 -17.04 23.90 -17.65
N TYR A 61 -16.65 22.68 -17.96
CA TYR A 61 -15.66 21.92 -17.19
C TYR A 61 -14.31 22.00 -17.89
N LYS A 62 -13.36 22.64 -17.23
CA LYS A 62 -11.99 22.73 -17.74
C LYS A 62 -11.14 21.64 -17.09
N THR A 63 -10.20 21.12 -17.85
CA THR A 63 -9.15 20.25 -17.28
C THR A 63 -8.28 21.04 -16.33
N ASP A 64 -7.83 20.41 -15.24
CA ASP A 64 -6.74 20.92 -14.45
C ASP A 64 -5.41 20.64 -15.16
N LYS A 65 -4.41 21.47 -14.87
CA LYS A 65 -3.11 21.37 -15.53
C LYS A 65 -2.31 20.16 -15.02
N ASN A 66 -1.38 19.71 -15.81
CA ASN A 66 -0.39 18.70 -15.45
C ASN A 66 0.63 19.23 -14.43
N ASN A 67 1.50 18.35 -13.95
CA ASN A 67 2.57 18.64 -13.02
C ASN A 67 2.09 19.37 -11.75
N VAL A 68 1.10 18.77 -11.08
CA VAL A 68 0.51 19.27 -9.83
C VAL A 68 0.32 18.14 -8.81
N ILE A 69 0.05 18.50 -7.55
CA ILE A 69 -0.34 17.57 -6.52
C ILE A 69 -1.85 17.72 -6.26
N THR A 70 -2.60 16.62 -6.35
CA THR A 70 -4.02 16.57 -5.96
C THR A 70 -4.17 16.17 -4.50
N ILE A 71 -5.12 16.79 -3.79
CA ILE A 71 -5.46 16.52 -2.39
C ILE A 71 -6.96 16.27 -2.30
N GLY A 72 -7.35 15.02 -1.98
CA GLY A 72 -8.74 14.66 -1.70
C GLY A 72 -9.11 15.03 -0.27
N LEU A 73 -10.12 15.89 -0.09
CA LEU A 73 -10.46 16.47 1.22
C LEU A 73 -11.04 15.46 2.20
N ASP A 74 -11.89 14.55 1.71
CA ASP A 74 -12.65 13.64 2.58
C ASP A 74 -11.84 12.36 2.88
N THR A 75 -11.05 11.90 1.91
CA THR A 75 -10.28 10.65 2.00
C THR A 75 -8.83 10.88 2.37
N GLN A 76 -8.39 12.16 2.43
CA GLN A 76 -7.00 12.54 2.74
C GLN A 76 -5.97 11.96 1.77
N THR A 77 -6.39 11.64 0.55
CA THR A 77 -5.53 11.12 -0.52
C THR A 77 -4.71 12.24 -1.13
N ILE A 78 -3.42 11.96 -1.40
CA ILE A 78 -2.51 12.95 -2.00
C ILE A 78 -1.67 12.25 -3.05
N PHE A 79 -1.72 12.79 -4.30
CA PHE A 79 -1.03 12.21 -5.44
C PHE A 79 -0.44 13.28 -6.35
N TYR A 80 0.66 12.94 -7.01
CA TYR A 80 1.23 13.72 -8.10
C TYR A 80 0.55 13.37 -9.43
N GLN A 81 0.14 14.38 -10.19
CA GLN A 81 -0.50 14.22 -11.50
C GLN A 81 0.44 14.70 -12.62
N LYS A 82 0.88 13.76 -13.44
CA LYS A 82 1.81 14.03 -14.56
C LYS A 82 1.11 14.68 -15.76
N SER A 83 -0.15 14.36 -16.00
CA SER A 83 -0.90 14.74 -17.20
C SER A 83 -2.03 15.71 -16.86
N PHE A 84 -2.62 16.39 -17.84
CA PHE A 84 -3.90 17.10 -17.72
C PHE A 84 -5.01 16.11 -17.35
N PHE A 85 -5.97 16.54 -16.52
CA PHE A 85 -7.00 15.67 -16.00
C PHE A 85 -8.30 16.41 -15.69
N TYR A 86 -9.40 15.66 -15.57
CA TYR A 86 -10.62 16.09 -14.90
C TYR A 86 -10.69 15.52 -13.51
N THR A 87 -11.46 16.13 -12.61
CA THR A 87 -11.67 15.60 -11.27
C THR A 87 -13.13 15.42 -10.90
N GLY A 88 -13.37 14.54 -9.94
CA GLY A 88 -14.56 14.57 -9.11
C GLY A 88 -14.57 15.74 -8.12
N GLN A 89 -15.61 15.82 -7.27
CA GLN A 89 -15.76 16.87 -6.27
C GLN A 89 -14.76 16.72 -5.10
N ASN A 90 -14.56 17.84 -4.36
CA ASN A 90 -13.77 17.91 -3.14
C ASN A 90 -12.28 17.52 -3.33
N ILE A 91 -11.70 17.92 -4.47
CA ILE A 91 -10.27 17.81 -4.74
C ILE A 91 -9.66 19.22 -4.78
N GLN A 92 -8.54 19.39 -4.10
CA GLN A 92 -7.73 20.59 -4.15
C GLN A 92 -6.46 20.32 -4.95
N ILE A 93 -5.95 21.37 -5.58
CA ILE A 93 -4.72 21.35 -6.36
C ILE A 93 -3.66 22.13 -5.57
N LEU A 94 -2.48 21.55 -5.44
CA LEU A 94 -1.31 22.23 -4.90
C LEU A 94 -0.25 22.31 -5.99
N ASP A 95 0.27 23.51 -6.18
CA ASP A 95 1.21 23.86 -7.23
C ASP A 95 2.23 24.89 -6.77
N PHE A 96 3.37 24.96 -7.42
CA PHE A 96 4.40 25.97 -7.27
C PHE A 96 5.41 25.89 -8.43
N LYS A 97 6.17 26.97 -8.63
CA LYS A 97 7.05 27.14 -9.78
C LYS A 97 8.08 26.01 -9.95
N GLU A 98 8.69 25.56 -8.85
CA GLU A 98 9.74 24.54 -8.83
C GLU A 98 9.20 23.12 -8.78
N LEU A 99 7.86 22.93 -8.85
CA LEU A 99 7.25 21.60 -8.75
C LEU A 99 7.69 20.72 -9.93
N ASN A 100 8.16 19.54 -9.58
CA ASN A 100 8.45 18.46 -10.50
C ASN A 100 8.11 17.12 -9.81
N LYS A 101 8.19 16.03 -10.55
CA LYS A 101 7.90 14.67 -10.04
C LYS A 101 8.63 14.38 -8.71
N TYR A 102 9.90 14.72 -8.62
CA TYR A 102 10.72 14.35 -7.46
C TYR A 102 10.40 15.22 -6.24
N ASN A 103 10.21 16.55 -6.45
CA ASN A 103 9.75 17.44 -5.39
C ASN A 103 8.36 17.00 -4.87
N ALA A 104 7.45 16.62 -5.78
CA ALA A 104 6.14 16.10 -5.40
C ALA A 104 6.26 14.82 -4.55
N LEU A 105 7.07 13.85 -4.98
CA LEU A 105 7.29 12.60 -4.24
C LEU A 105 7.92 12.83 -2.85
N PHE A 106 8.76 13.86 -2.71
CA PHE A 106 9.30 14.25 -1.40
C PHE A 106 8.23 14.88 -0.50
N LEU A 107 7.39 15.76 -1.07
CA LEU A 107 6.37 16.51 -0.33
C LEU A 107 5.16 15.66 0.08
N ILE A 108 4.74 14.71 -0.76
CA ILE A 108 3.53 13.89 -0.53
C ILE A 108 3.50 13.23 0.87
N PRO A 109 4.54 12.51 1.34
CA PRO A 109 4.52 11.92 2.68
C PRO A 109 4.46 12.95 3.80
N LEU A 110 5.08 14.12 3.62
CA LEU A 110 5.03 15.21 4.60
C LEU A 110 3.64 15.84 4.66
N LEU A 111 2.99 16.04 3.51
CA LEU A 111 1.61 16.51 3.41
C LEU A 111 0.64 15.49 4.03
N LYS A 112 0.76 14.20 3.68
CA LYS A 112 -0.06 13.12 4.26
C LYS A 112 0.00 13.11 5.78
N LYS A 113 1.18 13.35 6.38
CA LYS A 113 1.33 13.46 7.83
C LYS A 113 0.53 14.62 8.41
N GLN A 114 0.36 15.73 7.70
CA GLN A 114 -0.47 16.85 8.16
C GLN A 114 -1.97 16.55 8.04
N MET A 115 -2.38 15.75 7.06
CA MET A 115 -3.78 15.38 6.84
C MET A 115 -4.37 14.58 8.00
N THR A 116 -3.56 13.84 8.76
CA THR A 116 -4.04 13.09 9.95
C THR A 116 -4.64 13.97 11.05
N LYS A 117 -4.44 15.29 10.99
CA LYS A 117 -5.04 16.27 11.92
C LYS A 117 -6.50 16.58 11.59
N PHE A 118 -6.98 16.16 10.42
CA PHE A 118 -8.32 16.41 9.95
C PHE A 118 -9.18 15.16 10.05
N ASN A 119 -10.43 15.32 10.48
CA ASN A 119 -11.41 14.24 10.62
C ASN A 119 -12.68 14.60 9.83
N TRP A 120 -13.26 13.61 9.20
CA TRP A 120 -14.61 13.73 8.62
C TRP A 120 -15.65 13.93 9.73
N GLY A 121 -16.58 14.87 9.53
CA GLY A 121 -17.67 15.11 10.48
C GLY A 121 -17.48 16.22 11.52
N GLY A 122 -16.32 16.93 11.54
CA GLY A 122 -16.12 18.06 12.47
C GLY A 122 -14.94 18.95 12.11
N ASN A 123 -13.79 18.37 11.88
CA ASN A 123 -12.56 19.07 11.52
C ASN A 123 -12.03 18.66 10.13
N GLY A 124 -12.89 18.73 9.09
CA GLY A 124 -12.53 18.38 7.72
C GLY A 124 -11.41 19.25 7.14
N ALA A 125 -10.66 18.71 6.17
CA ALA A 125 -9.57 19.39 5.47
C ALA A 125 -10.08 20.41 4.43
N THR A 126 -10.75 21.49 4.87
CA THR A 126 -11.19 22.54 3.96
C THR A 126 -10.00 23.31 3.35
N LEU A 127 -10.20 23.95 2.20
CA LEU A 127 -9.16 24.76 1.53
C LEU A 127 -8.56 25.80 2.49
N THR A 128 -9.40 26.49 3.27
CA THR A 128 -8.96 27.50 4.25
C THR A 128 -8.09 26.90 5.35
N ARG A 129 -8.44 25.71 5.84
CA ARG A 129 -7.64 25.00 6.86
C ARG A 129 -6.33 24.48 6.28
N LEU A 130 -6.34 23.94 5.07
CA LEU A 130 -5.12 23.52 4.36
C LEU A 130 -4.15 24.69 4.18
N LYS A 131 -4.65 25.85 3.74
CA LYS A 131 -3.81 27.06 3.59
C LYS A 131 -3.15 27.51 4.90
N LYS A 132 -3.79 27.31 6.04
CA LYS A 132 -3.26 27.68 7.37
C LYS A 132 -2.39 26.58 7.99
N THR A 133 -2.36 25.39 7.42
CA THR A 133 -1.59 24.26 7.93
C THR A 133 -0.10 24.49 7.76
N LYS A 134 0.68 24.14 8.77
CA LYS A 134 2.14 24.19 8.73
C LYS A 134 2.72 22.86 8.30
N ILE A 135 3.77 22.90 7.50
CA ILE A 135 4.56 21.77 7.06
C ILE A 135 6.04 22.00 7.37
N LEU A 136 6.75 20.97 7.78
CA LEU A 136 8.19 21.03 8.04
C LEU A 136 8.93 20.68 6.75
N LEU A 137 9.80 21.58 6.27
CA LEU A 137 10.58 21.42 5.04
C LEU A 137 12.07 21.62 5.30
N PRO A 138 12.96 20.94 4.54
CA PRO A 138 14.39 21.23 4.57
C PRO A 138 14.64 22.60 3.95
N VAL A 139 15.61 23.34 4.50
CA VAL A 139 15.93 24.69 4.03
C VAL A 139 17.32 24.80 3.40
N ASN A 140 17.43 25.74 2.44
CA ASN A 140 18.68 26.16 1.87
C ASN A 140 19.41 27.17 2.80
N SER A 141 20.57 27.67 2.39
CA SER A 141 21.37 28.64 3.14
C SER A 141 20.66 29.97 3.38
N LYS A 142 19.60 30.29 2.63
CA LYS A 142 18.78 31.51 2.80
C LYS A 142 17.58 31.26 3.74
N GLY A 143 17.40 30.04 4.23
CA GLY A 143 16.25 29.66 5.06
C GLY A 143 14.94 29.47 4.29
N GLU A 144 15.00 29.34 2.96
CA GLU A 144 13.88 29.04 2.06
C GLU A 144 13.77 27.51 1.83
N PRO A 145 12.61 26.98 1.37
CA PRO A 145 12.51 25.55 1.03
C PRO A 145 13.56 25.13 0.02
N ASP A 146 14.30 24.07 0.33
CA ASP A 146 15.39 23.56 -0.52
C ASP A 146 14.87 22.52 -1.53
N TYR A 147 14.23 23.01 -2.59
CA TYR A 147 13.69 22.15 -3.65
C TYR A 147 14.77 21.38 -4.41
N VAL A 148 15.97 21.93 -4.54
CA VAL A 148 17.12 21.27 -5.17
C VAL A 148 17.56 20.06 -4.34
N PHE A 149 17.61 20.20 -3.03
CA PHE A 149 17.88 19.07 -2.14
C PHE A 149 16.79 17.99 -2.22
N MET A 150 15.50 18.39 -2.17
CA MET A 150 14.37 17.47 -2.25
C MET A 150 14.42 16.62 -3.53
N GLU A 151 14.64 17.28 -4.67
CA GLU A 151 14.78 16.62 -5.97
C GLU A 151 15.97 15.66 -6.00
N SER A 152 17.14 16.14 -5.61
CA SER A 152 18.39 15.36 -5.62
C SER A 152 18.30 14.15 -4.70
N TYR A 153 17.68 14.30 -3.52
CA TYR A 153 17.45 13.23 -2.57
C TYR A 153 16.56 12.12 -3.18
N MET A 154 15.45 12.50 -3.80
CA MET A 154 14.54 11.53 -4.40
C MET A 154 15.14 10.85 -5.63
N LYS A 155 15.91 11.56 -6.47
CA LYS A 155 16.66 10.97 -7.57
C LYS A 155 17.69 9.95 -7.08
N GLN A 156 18.40 10.28 -5.99
CA GLN A 156 19.35 9.34 -5.39
C GLN A 156 18.63 8.10 -4.87
N LYS A 157 17.50 8.24 -4.19
CA LYS A 157 16.69 7.10 -3.69
C LYS A 157 16.16 6.23 -4.83
N GLU A 158 15.69 6.82 -5.91
CA GLU A 158 15.28 6.07 -7.10
C GLU A 158 16.44 5.28 -7.69
N LYS A 159 17.63 5.90 -7.83
CA LYS A 159 18.85 5.22 -8.33
C LYS A 159 19.29 4.06 -7.43
N GLU A 160 19.25 4.25 -6.12
CA GLU A 160 19.57 3.19 -5.14
C GLU A 160 18.60 2.01 -5.29
N LEU A 161 17.29 2.28 -5.42
CA LEU A 161 16.26 1.27 -5.60
C LEU A 161 16.43 0.50 -6.94
N LEU A 162 16.68 1.22 -8.03
CA LEU A 162 16.90 0.59 -9.34
C LEU A 162 18.10 -0.36 -9.32
N LYS A 163 19.22 0.04 -8.68
CA LYS A 163 20.39 -0.84 -8.52
C LYS A 163 20.08 -2.10 -7.69
N GLN A 164 19.22 -1.98 -6.67
CA GLN A 164 18.79 -3.15 -5.91
C GLN A 164 17.94 -4.08 -6.78
N TYR A 165 17.04 -3.54 -7.59
CA TYR A 165 16.22 -4.31 -8.52
C TYR A 165 17.06 -5.02 -9.60
N GLU A 166 18.04 -4.32 -10.19
CA GLU A 166 18.96 -4.93 -11.17
C GLU A 166 19.71 -6.14 -10.60
N LYS A 167 20.08 -6.10 -9.32
CA LYS A 167 20.73 -7.25 -8.65
C LYS A 167 19.76 -8.41 -8.42
N GLN A 168 18.49 -8.15 -8.20
CA GLN A 168 17.48 -9.19 -7.93
C GLN A 168 17.03 -9.93 -9.20
N VAL A 169 17.15 -9.30 -10.37
CA VAL A 169 16.72 -9.87 -11.66
C VAL A 169 17.59 -11.03 -12.13
N SER A 170 18.86 -11.14 -11.70
CA SER A 170 19.84 -12.03 -12.30
C SER A 170 19.71 -13.52 -11.96
N GLU A 171 18.85 -13.93 -11.04
CA GLU A 171 18.94 -15.27 -10.43
C GLU A 171 17.83 -16.27 -10.81
N PHE A 172 16.73 -15.86 -11.45
CA PHE A 172 15.56 -16.74 -11.64
C PHE A 172 14.99 -16.68 -13.07
N GLU A 173 15.45 -17.59 -13.92
CA GLU A 173 14.89 -17.84 -15.26
C GLU A 173 14.40 -19.30 -15.37
N ASN A 174 13.24 -19.50 -16.06
CA ASN A 174 12.70 -20.81 -16.45
C ASN A 174 12.10 -21.67 -15.33
N VAL A 175 11.08 -21.15 -14.63
CA VAL A 175 10.23 -21.98 -13.76
C VAL A 175 9.07 -22.55 -14.56
N VAL A 176 8.79 -23.84 -14.41
CA VAL A 176 7.65 -24.55 -15.02
C VAL A 176 6.33 -23.78 -14.74
N PRO A 177 5.49 -23.55 -15.76
CA PRO A 177 4.19 -22.89 -15.56
C PRO A 177 3.28 -23.61 -14.58
N LEU A 178 2.42 -22.87 -13.87
CA LEU A 178 1.42 -23.45 -12.94
C LEU A 178 0.51 -24.47 -13.61
N SER A 179 0.21 -24.32 -14.90
CA SER A 179 -0.64 -25.23 -15.70
C SER A 179 0.00 -26.59 -15.95
N GLU A 180 1.33 -26.70 -15.84
CA GLU A 180 2.07 -27.93 -16.08
C GLU A 180 2.42 -28.68 -14.77
N LYS A 181 2.04 -28.12 -13.62
CA LYS A 181 2.22 -28.79 -12.32
C LYS A 181 1.00 -29.64 -11.96
N GLU A 182 1.26 -30.75 -11.31
CA GLU A 182 0.23 -31.52 -10.63
C GLU A 182 -0.09 -30.91 -9.28
N TRP A 183 -1.35 -30.98 -8.87
CA TRP A 183 -1.89 -30.35 -7.66
C TRP A 183 -2.63 -31.36 -6.79
N SER A 184 -2.51 -31.20 -5.47
CA SER A 184 -3.28 -31.98 -4.50
C SER A 184 -3.77 -31.12 -3.34
N GLY A 185 -4.81 -31.59 -2.65
CA GLY A 185 -5.42 -30.90 -1.52
C GLY A 185 -4.80 -31.32 -0.19
N PHE A 186 -4.30 -30.34 0.57
CA PHE A 186 -3.67 -30.55 1.89
C PHE A 186 -4.40 -29.78 2.97
N GLU A 187 -4.72 -30.44 4.09
CA GLU A 187 -5.34 -29.78 5.22
C GLU A 187 -4.36 -28.84 5.93
N ILE A 188 -4.80 -27.61 6.24
CA ILE A 188 -3.97 -26.60 6.95
C ILE A 188 -3.45 -27.18 8.27
N GLY A 189 -4.28 -27.94 9.00
CA GLY A 189 -3.87 -28.55 10.26
C GLY A 189 -2.74 -29.57 10.15
N GLN A 190 -2.52 -30.14 8.96
CA GLN A 190 -1.42 -31.09 8.68
C GLN A 190 -0.18 -30.39 8.14
N LEU A 191 -0.36 -29.23 7.49
CA LEU A 191 0.75 -28.46 6.91
C LEU A 191 1.54 -27.69 7.99
N PHE A 192 0.86 -27.14 8.99
CA PHE A 192 1.48 -26.26 9.98
C PHE A 192 1.85 -27.00 11.27
N ASN A 193 3.09 -26.87 11.71
CA ASN A 193 3.60 -27.46 12.96
C ASN A 193 2.83 -26.94 14.19
N LYS A 194 2.39 -25.67 14.13
CA LYS A 194 1.65 -25.01 15.19
C LYS A 194 0.66 -23.99 14.63
N ILE A 195 -0.56 -24.02 15.15
CA ILE A 195 -1.55 -22.96 14.92
C ILE A 195 -2.01 -22.46 16.28
N SER A 196 -1.91 -21.15 16.53
CA SER A 196 -2.29 -20.52 17.81
C SER A 196 -3.17 -19.29 17.57
N ALA A 197 -4.10 -18.99 18.45
CA ALA A 197 -4.89 -17.78 18.41
C ALA A 197 -4.06 -16.54 18.74
N GLY A 198 -4.43 -15.40 18.18
CA GLY A 198 -3.92 -14.10 18.61
C GLY A 198 -4.22 -13.85 20.08
N LYS A 199 -3.31 -13.16 20.77
CA LYS A 199 -3.30 -13.08 22.24
C LYS A 199 -3.92 -11.78 22.79
N SER A 200 -4.20 -10.79 21.93
CA SER A 200 -4.77 -9.51 22.36
C SER A 200 -6.29 -9.55 22.35
N LYS A 201 -6.92 -8.93 23.34
CA LYS A 201 -8.38 -8.74 23.43
C LYS A 201 -8.87 -7.60 22.56
N GLY A 202 -7.99 -6.70 22.11
CA GLY A 202 -8.34 -5.56 21.24
C GLY A 202 -7.31 -4.43 21.38
N LEU A 203 -7.33 -3.51 20.41
CA LEU A 203 -6.41 -2.36 20.36
C LEU A 203 -6.57 -1.42 21.56
N ASN A 204 -7.79 -1.28 22.07
CA ASN A 204 -8.12 -0.44 23.24
C ASN A 204 -7.44 -0.88 24.56
N HIS A 205 -6.90 -2.09 24.61
CA HIS A 205 -6.12 -2.61 25.74
C HIS A 205 -4.59 -2.43 25.58
N LEU A 206 -4.16 -1.73 24.53
CA LEU A 206 -2.76 -1.53 24.18
C LEU A 206 -2.44 -0.04 24.02
N THR A 207 -1.20 0.34 24.32
CA THR A 207 -0.73 1.70 24.14
C THR A 207 -0.20 1.89 22.72
N SER A 208 -0.87 2.70 21.91
CA SER A 208 -0.40 3.09 20.59
C SER A 208 0.84 3.97 20.69
N VAL A 209 1.80 3.78 19.76
CA VAL A 209 3.06 4.54 19.69
C VAL A 209 3.37 4.94 18.25
N THR A 210 4.10 6.04 18.08
CA THR A 210 4.52 6.54 16.76
C THR A 210 5.92 6.10 16.35
N LYS A 211 6.75 5.65 17.30
CA LYS A 211 8.12 5.15 17.09
C LYS A 211 8.42 3.98 18.01
N GLY A 212 9.28 3.07 17.54
CA GLY A 212 9.77 1.95 18.35
C GLY A 212 8.71 0.93 18.76
N GLY A 213 7.55 0.95 18.13
CA GLY A 213 6.47 0.00 18.38
C GLY A 213 6.63 -1.30 17.59
N ILE A 214 5.71 -2.23 17.89
CA ILE A 214 5.50 -3.47 17.17
C ILE A 214 4.16 -3.40 16.41
N ASN A 215 4.06 -4.07 15.27
CA ASN A 215 2.82 -4.15 14.50
C ASN A 215 1.70 -4.77 15.33
N TYR A 216 0.54 -4.12 15.36
CA TYR A 216 -0.69 -4.70 15.87
C TYR A 216 -1.59 -5.11 14.70
N LEU A 217 -1.89 -6.40 14.63
CA LEU A 217 -2.74 -6.98 13.60
C LEU A 217 -4.18 -7.14 14.08
N GLY A 218 -5.10 -6.64 13.26
CA GLY A 218 -6.54 -6.82 13.45
C GLY A 218 -7.18 -7.60 12.31
N ALA A 219 -8.47 -7.86 12.44
CA ALA A 219 -9.25 -8.57 11.44
C ALA A 219 -9.56 -7.65 10.24
N THR A 220 -8.55 -7.31 9.46
CA THR A 220 -8.64 -6.50 8.24
C THR A 220 -7.79 -7.10 7.12
N ASN A 221 -8.25 -6.95 5.89
CA ASN A 221 -7.51 -7.30 4.67
C ASN A 221 -6.70 -6.12 4.10
N LEU A 222 -6.74 -4.95 4.77
CA LEU A 222 -5.99 -3.76 4.37
C LEU A 222 -4.65 -3.70 5.09
N ASN A 223 -3.68 -2.99 4.50
CA ASN A 223 -2.36 -2.71 5.08
C ASN A 223 -1.64 -3.95 5.63
N ASN A 224 -1.76 -5.10 4.95
CA ASN A 224 -1.20 -6.38 5.40
C ASN A 224 -1.63 -6.75 6.84
N GLY A 225 -2.90 -6.45 7.21
CA GLY A 225 -3.48 -6.71 8.52
C GLY A 225 -3.09 -5.70 9.62
N VAL A 226 -2.22 -4.73 9.35
CA VAL A 226 -1.72 -3.79 10.36
C VAL A 226 -2.72 -2.66 10.58
N LEU A 227 -3.24 -2.56 11.81
CA LEU A 227 -4.13 -1.48 12.26
C LEU A 227 -3.38 -0.36 12.96
N ALA A 228 -2.31 -0.67 13.70
CA ALA A 228 -1.57 0.31 14.50
C ALA A 228 -0.16 -0.19 14.82
N TYR A 229 0.68 0.71 15.33
CA TYR A 229 1.91 0.38 16.05
C TYR A 229 1.65 0.55 17.54
N VAL A 230 2.01 -0.45 18.34
CA VAL A 230 1.78 -0.47 19.78
C VAL A 230 3.07 -0.73 20.56
N LYS A 231 3.09 -0.33 21.84
CA LYS A 231 4.18 -0.67 22.75
C LYS A 231 4.29 -2.20 22.86
N LYS A 232 5.49 -2.73 22.86
CA LYS A 232 5.75 -4.17 23.02
C LYS A 232 5.20 -4.69 24.34
N VAL A 233 4.52 -5.84 24.27
CA VAL A 233 4.04 -6.62 25.42
C VAL A 233 4.50 -8.04 25.17
N GLU A 234 5.61 -8.44 25.79
CA GLU A 234 6.38 -9.66 25.46
C GLU A 234 5.51 -10.93 25.41
N GLN A 235 4.61 -11.12 26.39
CA GLN A 235 3.73 -12.30 26.43
C GLN A 235 2.70 -12.35 25.30
N MET A 236 2.47 -11.24 24.57
CA MET A 236 1.52 -11.16 23.46
C MET A 236 2.20 -11.25 22.09
N ILE A 237 3.53 -11.25 22.05
CA ILE A 237 4.26 -11.29 20.79
C ILE A 237 4.10 -12.64 20.11
N HIS A 238 3.79 -12.60 18.83
CA HIS A 238 3.91 -13.67 17.87
C HIS A 238 5.17 -13.48 17.04
N LYS A 239 5.90 -14.56 16.80
CA LYS A 239 7.08 -14.53 15.96
C LYS A 239 6.71 -14.32 14.50
N GLY A 240 7.54 -13.57 13.78
CA GLY A 240 7.50 -13.44 12.34
C GLY A 240 7.73 -14.78 11.62
N ASN A 241 7.88 -14.71 10.30
CA ASN A 241 7.91 -15.88 9.42
C ASN A 241 6.70 -16.81 9.66
N SER A 242 5.51 -16.23 9.64
CA SER A 242 4.26 -16.93 9.95
C SER A 242 3.12 -16.46 9.06
N ILE A 243 2.06 -17.27 8.95
CA ILE A 243 0.83 -16.92 8.25
C ILE A 243 -0.28 -16.63 9.25
N CYS A 244 -0.89 -15.45 9.11
CA CYS A 244 -2.05 -15.04 9.88
C CYS A 244 -3.33 -15.35 9.08
N PHE A 245 -4.21 -16.15 9.65
CA PHE A 245 -5.52 -16.52 9.10
C PHE A 245 -6.60 -15.72 9.81
N ILE A 246 -7.33 -14.86 9.10
CA ILE A 246 -8.42 -14.06 9.66
C ILE A 246 -9.65 -14.95 9.86
N ARG A 247 -10.05 -15.15 11.12
CA ARG A 247 -11.15 -16.05 11.51
C ARG A 247 -12.49 -15.36 11.61
N ASN A 248 -12.47 -14.07 11.93
CA ASN A 248 -13.66 -13.27 12.17
C ASN A 248 -13.39 -11.83 11.67
N GLY A 249 -14.42 -11.07 11.37
CA GLY A 249 -14.33 -9.70 10.84
C GLY A 249 -15.16 -9.55 9.57
N GLU A 250 -16.06 -8.59 9.57
CA GLU A 250 -16.91 -8.30 8.42
C GLU A 250 -16.05 -7.89 7.21
N GLY A 251 -16.28 -8.52 6.06
CA GLY A 251 -15.54 -8.26 4.82
C GLY A 251 -14.10 -8.76 4.77
N SER A 252 -13.52 -9.17 5.91
CA SER A 252 -12.13 -9.64 5.98
C SER A 252 -11.97 -11.11 6.38
N MET A 253 -13.04 -11.75 6.82
CA MET A 253 -13.05 -13.18 7.19
C MET A 253 -12.62 -14.06 6.02
N GLY A 254 -11.72 -15.00 6.29
CA GLY A 254 -11.19 -15.90 5.27
C GLY A 254 -9.91 -15.43 4.58
N PHE A 255 -9.54 -14.15 4.71
CA PHE A 255 -8.23 -13.67 4.25
C PHE A 255 -7.08 -14.25 5.07
N SER A 256 -5.92 -14.27 4.45
CA SER A 256 -4.66 -14.71 5.05
C SER A 256 -3.55 -13.76 4.69
N VAL A 257 -2.64 -13.48 5.62
CA VAL A 257 -1.50 -12.60 5.39
C VAL A 257 -0.20 -13.23 5.92
N TYR A 258 0.88 -13.14 5.14
CA TYR A 258 2.21 -13.52 5.59
C TYR A 258 2.85 -12.37 6.36
N LYS A 259 3.46 -12.70 7.51
CA LYS A 259 4.20 -11.75 8.34
C LYS A 259 5.65 -12.18 8.45
N ALA A 260 6.55 -11.34 7.96
CA ALA A 260 7.98 -11.55 8.08
C ALA A 260 8.52 -11.16 9.47
N GLU A 261 7.97 -10.08 10.04
CA GLU A 261 8.36 -9.48 11.32
C GLU A 261 7.48 -9.95 12.51
N ASP A 262 8.02 -9.81 13.73
CA ASP A 262 7.26 -10.04 14.97
C ASP A 262 6.08 -9.06 15.10
N PHE A 263 4.98 -9.50 15.71
CA PHE A 263 3.74 -8.71 15.82
C PHE A 263 2.90 -9.14 17.03
N ILE A 264 1.90 -8.33 17.35
CA ILE A 264 0.81 -8.66 18.28
C ILE A 264 -0.48 -8.79 17.46
N ALA A 265 -1.29 -9.81 17.71
CA ALA A 265 -2.53 -10.05 16.99
C ALA A 265 -3.75 -10.14 17.92
N THR A 266 -4.91 -9.65 17.41
CA THR A 266 -6.21 -9.87 18.07
C THR A 266 -6.61 -11.34 18.05
N SER A 267 -7.45 -11.75 18.99
CA SER A 267 -8.01 -13.11 19.07
C SER A 267 -8.81 -13.55 17.84
N ASP A 268 -9.17 -12.62 16.95
CA ASP A 268 -9.84 -12.92 15.67
C ASP A 268 -8.91 -13.46 14.58
N ILE A 269 -7.62 -13.62 14.90
CA ILE A 269 -6.60 -14.15 14.00
C ILE A 269 -6.07 -15.46 14.56
N SER A 270 -5.84 -16.46 13.71
CA SER A 270 -5.01 -17.61 14.00
C SER A 270 -3.66 -17.46 13.30
N VAL A 271 -2.57 -17.80 14.00
CA VAL A 271 -1.21 -17.70 13.50
C VAL A 271 -0.64 -19.10 13.31
N GLY A 272 -0.28 -19.42 12.07
CA GLY A 272 0.33 -20.69 11.68
C GLY A 272 1.83 -20.58 11.49
N TYR A 273 2.57 -21.56 12.03
CA TYR A 273 4.02 -21.68 11.95
C TYR A 273 4.39 -23.02 11.30
N ALA A 274 5.38 -23.00 10.44
CA ALA A 274 5.92 -24.19 9.80
C ALA A 274 7.38 -23.97 9.35
N ASP A 275 8.17 -25.05 9.35
CA ASP A 275 9.59 -24.99 9.02
C ASP A 275 9.86 -24.68 7.56
N PHE A 276 8.91 -25.01 6.68
CA PHE A 276 8.99 -24.69 5.23
C PHE A 276 8.72 -23.23 4.91
N LEU A 277 8.24 -22.41 5.88
CA LEU A 277 7.87 -21.04 5.59
C LEU A 277 9.09 -20.15 5.33
N ASN A 278 8.99 -19.39 4.28
CA ASN A 278 9.76 -18.19 4.00
C ASN A 278 8.84 -17.17 3.31
N LYS A 279 9.34 -15.99 2.97
CA LYS A 279 8.55 -14.93 2.30
C LYS A 279 7.78 -15.46 1.09
N TYR A 280 8.42 -16.21 0.22
CA TYR A 280 7.85 -16.61 -1.07
C TYR A 280 6.83 -17.72 -0.92
N VAL A 281 7.16 -18.76 -0.17
CA VAL A 281 6.21 -19.84 0.15
C VAL A 281 5.00 -19.30 0.91
N GLY A 282 5.24 -18.39 1.87
CA GLY A 282 4.18 -17.71 2.60
C GLY A 282 3.23 -16.91 1.71
N LEU A 283 3.75 -16.15 0.76
CA LEU A 283 2.96 -15.40 -0.21
C LEU A 283 2.18 -16.31 -1.17
N PHE A 284 2.79 -17.42 -1.62
CA PHE A 284 2.10 -18.41 -2.44
C PHE A 284 0.92 -19.03 -1.69
N ILE A 285 1.15 -19.52 -0.47
CA ILE A 285 0.12 -20.16 0.36
C ILE A 285 -1.01 -19.19 0.71
N THR A 286 -0.71 -17.93 1.07
CA THR A 286 -1.76 -16.93 1.36
C THR A 286 -2.63 -16.65 0.14
N THR A 287 -2.03 -16.58 -1.06
CA THR A 287 -2.76 -16.39 -2.32
C THR A 287 -3.72 -17.56 -2.59
N VAL A 288 -3.28 -18.80 -2.35
CA VAL A 288 -4.13 -19.99 -2.47
C VAL A 288 -5.23 -20.02 -1.39
N ALA A 289 -4.88 -19.71 -0.14
CA ALA A 289 -5.83 -19.67 0.96
C ALA A 289 -6.93 -18.62 0.74
N ASP A 290 -6.63 -17.50 0.11
CA ASP A 290 -7.61 -16.48 -0.21
C ASP A 290 -8.64 -16.92 -1.28
N LYS A 291 -8.33 -17.91 -2.09
CA LYS A 291 -9.30 -18.48 -3.06
C LYS A 291 -10.48 -19.17 -2.38
N VAL A 292 -10.29 -19.73 -1.19
CA VAL A 292 -11.36 -20.44 -0.46
C VAL A 292 -12.16 -19.55 0.49
N ARG A 293 -11.81 -18.26 0.62
CA ARG A 293 -12.47 -17.30 1.54
C ARG A 293 -13.98 -17.19 1.36
N GLY A 294 -14.49 -17.35 0.14
CA GLY A 294 -15.92 -17.28 -0.18
C GLY A 294 -16.81 -18.27 0.57
N LYS A 295 -16.21 -19.29 1.21
CA LYS A 295 -16.92 -20.23 2.10
C LYS A 295 -17.36 -19.58 3.42
N TYR A 296 -16.70 -18.49 3.84
CA TYR A 296 -16.88 -17.92 5.16
C TYR A 296 -17.77 -16.69 5.14
N ASN A 297 -18.73 -16.67 6.06
CA ASN A 297 -19.67 -15.58 6.28
C ASN A 297 -20.07 -15.50 7.75
N PHE A 298 -20.96 -14.57 8.10
CA PHE A 298 -21.40 -14.37 9.48
C PHE A 298 -22.00 -15.65 10.12
N GLY A 299 -22.72 -16.49 9.35
CA GLY A 299 -23.27 -17.78 9.80
C GLY A 299 -22.28 -18.93 9.77
N TYR A 300 -21.15 -18.79 9.07
CA TYR A 300 -20.14 -19.84 8.89
C TYR A 300 -18.73 -19.29 9.06
N LYS A 301 -18.37 -18.98 10.30
CA LYS A 301 -17.05 -18.39 10.64
C LYS A 301 -15.93 -19.42 10.45
N ARG A 302 -14.72 -18.91 10.11
CA ARG A 302 -13.47 -19.66 10.04
C ARG A 302 -12.92 -19.94 11.43
N ASN A 303 -13.64 -20.74 12.25
CA ASN A 303 -13.15 -21.14 13.57
C ASN A 303 -11.92 -22.07 13.45
N GLU A 304 -11.26 -22.36 14.56
CA GLU A 304 -10.01 -23.13 14.56
C GLU A 304 -10.20 -24.55 13.97
N THR A 305 -11.30 -25.21 14.28
CA THR A 305 -11.61 -26.55 13.77
C THR A 305 -11.79 -26.53 12.25
N ARG A 306 -12.52 -25.55 11.72
CA ARG A 306 -12.74 -25.40 10.27
C ARG A 306 -11.46 -25.00 9.57
N LEU A 307 -10.67 -24.09 10.16
CA LEU A 307 -9.36 -23.71 9.64
C LEU A 307 -8.43 -24.92 9.49
N LYS A 308 -8.33 -25.75 10.52
CA LYS A 308 -7.46 -26.94 10.46
C LYS A 308 -7.88 -27.95 9.40
N LYS A 309 -9.19 -28.09 9.15
CA LYS A 309 -9.76 -28.99 8.12
C LYS A 309 -9.85 -28.35 6.73
N GLU A 310 -9.54 -27.06 6.60
CA GLU A 310 -9.53 -26.39 5.31
C GLU A 310 -8.43 -26.95 4.42
N LYS A 311 -8.80 -27.35 3.21
CA LYS A 311 -7.87 -27.90 2.21
C LYS A 311 -7.37 -26.78 1.30
N LEU A 312 -6.06 -26.66 1.20
CA LEU A 312 -5.36 -25.84 0.21
C LEU A 312 -4.94 -26.73 -0.94
N LEU A 313 -5.25 -26.30 -2.16
CA LEU A 313 -4.77 -26.95 -3.37
C LEU A 313 -3.35 -26.45 -3.63
N LEU A 314 -2.35 -27.32 -3.49
CA LEU A 314 -0.94 -26.99 -3.64
C LEU A 314 -0.26 -27.86 -4.71
N PRO A 315 0.76 -27.32 -5.41
CA PRO A 315 1.55 -28.11 -6.34
C PRO A 315 2.32 -29.19 -5.59
N ILE A 316 2.45 -30.37 -6.21
CA ILE A 316 3.13 -31.53 -5.63
C ILE A 316 4.44 -31.83 -6.35
N ASN A 317 5.35 -32.44 -5.59
CA ASN A 317 6.59 -33.02 -6.09
C ASN A 317 6.38 -34.49 -6.52
N SER A 318 7.43 -35.15 -6.98
CA SER A 318 7.41 -36.59 -7.41
C SER A 318 7.02 -37.57 -6.30
N GLN A 319 7.02 -37.15 -5.03
CA GLN A 319 6.58 -37.94 -3.88
C GLN A 319 5.13 -37.65 -3.46
N SER A 320 4.37 -36.92 -4.28
CA SER A 320 2.99 -36.46 -3.97
C SER A 320 2.90 -35.60 -2.70
N LYS A 321 4.00 -34.94 -2.30
CA LYS A 321 4.05 -33.99 -1.18
C LYS A 321 4.02 -32.56 -1.70
N PRO A 322 3.65 -31.55 -0.88
CA PRO A 322 3.70 -30.14 -1.28
C PRO A 322 5.11 -29.77 -1.76
N ASP A 323 5.20 -29.19 -2.95
CA ASP A 323 6.47 -28.76 -3.57
C ASP A 323 6.82 -27.32 -3.15
N PHE A 324 7.31 -27.18 -1.93
CA PHE A 324 7.67 -25.86 -1.38
C PHE A 324 8.82 -25.19 -2.13
N VAL A 325 9.75 -25.99 -2.69
CA VAL A 325 10.86 -25.48 -3.51
C VAL A 325 10.31 -24.86 -4.80
N TYR A 326 9.38 -25.55 -5.46
CA TYR A 326 8.71 -25.00 -6.63
C TYR A 326 7.95 -23.71 -6.31
N MET A 327 7.16 -23.68 -5.21
CA MET A 327 6.42 -22.49 -4.80
C MET A 327 7.34 -21.28 -4.59
N GLU A 328 8.47 -21.50 -3.92
CA GLU A 328 9.47 -20.46 -3.72
C GLU A 328 10.04 -19.96 -5.04
N ASN A 329 10.52 -20.86 -5.90
CA ASN A 329 11.11 -20.51 -7.18
C ASN A 329 10.11 -19.81 -8.10
N TYR A 330 8.86 -20.25 -8.13
CA TYR A 330 7.79 -19.61 -8.89
C TYR A 330 7.55 -18.16 -8.45
N MET A 331 7.46 -17.91 -7.15
CA MET A 331 7.23 -16.56 -6.62
C MET A 331 8.43 -15.65 -6.83
N ARG A 332 9.66 -16.19 -6.76
CA ARG A 332 10.90 -15.45 -7.10
C ARG A 332 10.95 -15.09 -8.57
N ALA A 333 10.62 -16.02 -9.46
CA ALA A 333 10.54 -15.76 -10.89
C ALA A 333 9.49 -14.69 -11.22
N LEU A 334 8.31 -14.75 -10.59
CA LEU A 334 7.25 -13.76 -10.76
C LEU A 334 7.69 -12.36 -10.27
N GLU A 335 8.35 -12.28 -9.12
CA GLU A 335 8.92 -11.01 -8.61
C GLU A 335 9.97 -10.47 -9.59
N SER A 336 10.89 -11.32 -10.07
CA SER A 336 11.92 -10.96 -11.07
C SER A 336 11.31 -10.45 -12.36
N GLU A 337 10.30 -11.13 -12.90
CA GLU A 337 9.56 -10.69 -14.09
C GLU A 337 8.94 -9.30 -13.91
N LYS A 338 8.29 -9.04 -12.78
CA LYS A 338 7.72 -7.73 -12.49
C LYS A 338 8.76 -6.64 -12.34
N ILE A 339 9.90 -6.96 -11.77
CA ILE A 339 11.05 -6.04 -11.70
C ILE A 339 11.60 -5.74 -13.10
N LYS A 340 11.78 -6.74 -13.96
CA LYS A 340 12.20 -6.55 -15.36
C LYS A 340 11.26 -5.61 -16.11
N GLN A 341 9.95 -5.87 -16.05
CA GLN A 341 8.92 -5.02 -16.66
C GLN A 341 9.01 -3.57 -16.17
N TYR A 342 9.23 -3.37 -14.86
CA TYR A 342 9.39 -2.03 -14.30
C TYR A 342 10.68 -1.34 -14.77
N LEU A 343 11.81 -2.05 -14.82
CA LEU A 343 13.10 -1.51 -15.30
C LEU A 343 13.01 -1.10 -16.79
N GLU A 344 12.36 -1.92 -17.62
CA GLU A 344 12.08 -1.59 -19.02
C GLU A 344 11.22 -0.35 -19.15
N TYR A 345 10.08 -0.29 -18.43
CA TYR A 345 9.23 0.89 -18.38
C TYR A 345 10.01 2.16 -18.00
N LYS A 346 10.95 2.06 -17.05
CA LYS A 346 11.80 3.18 -16.64
C LYS A 346 12.76 3.62 -17.73
N LYS A 347 13.38 2.70 -18.46
CA LYS A 347 14.25 3.02 -19.60
C LYS A 347 13.51 3.80 -20.69
N TRP A 348 12.30 3.38 -21.01
CA TRP A 348 11.46 4.06 -22.01
C TRP A 348 11.08 5.50 -21.60
N ASN A 349 10.84 5.73 -20.32
CA ASN A 349 10.40 7.04 -19.80
C ASN A 349 11.55 7.96 -19.32
N THR A 350 12.81 7.59 -19.49
CA THR A 350 13.97 8.47 -19.23
C THR A 350 14.37 9.31 -20.45
N HIS A 351 13.70 9.14 -21.58
CA HIS A 351 13.92 9.92 -22.80
C HIS A 351 12.89 11.04 -22.99
N ASP A 352 11.96 11.24 -22.04
CA ASP A 352 11.06 12.38 -21.91
C ASP A 352 11.44 13.20 -20.65
#